data_4cd23053926b54101263e445411d736b
#
_entry.id   4cd23053926b54101263e445411d736b
#
_cell.length_a   1.000
_cell.length_b   1.000
_cell.length_c   1.000
_cell.angle_alpha   90.00
_cell.angle_beta   90.00
_cell.angle_gamma   90.00
#
_symmetry.space_group_name_H-M   'P 1'
#
loop_
_entity.id
_entity.type
_entity.pdbx_description
1 polymer ?
#
loop_
_entity_poly.entity_id
_entity_poly.type
_entity_poly.pdbx_seq_one_letter_code
_entity_poly.pdbx_strand_id
1 'polypeptide(L)'
;MSEIRIGLIGGGWMGKAHTTAFHNAKMIFGDDMPVFEMVSDVTEEAAQKFAEQMGYARYTADWHDVVSDPNVDLVDVATPNCMHYEMAKAALEHGKHVFCEKPLSLSAQQSRELADLAKEKGVVNYCGFSNIMNPANQYVAELVKSGKLGKIMRVHATYDQDMLLDPKIPLAWRHINKLAGSGALGDLCSHLLSVSQMILGDMEAVTAVQSIVIPERPVKAGSSEMGTVENDDVISFLVKYKNGAIGDFSSSRVATGRKNYFYYEIQGTEGTVVYDLERMCEVQVYFKSDADVDNGRDCGFRTV
;
A
#
# COMPACT_ATOMS: atom_id res chain seq x y z
N MET A 1 -23.61 15.85 -10.13
CA MET A 1 -22.29 15.46 -10.73
C MET A 1 -22.54 14.33 -11.71
N SER A 2 -21.73 14.16 -12.75
CA SER A 2 -21.85 13.00 -13.66
C SER A 2 -21.46 11.73 -12.89
N GLU A 3 -22.18 10.63 -13.08
CA GLU A 3 -21.81 9.32 -12.55
C GLU A 3 -20.40 8.94 -13.00
N ILE A 4 -19.57 8.40 -12.11
CA ILE A 4 -18.25 7.84 -12.44
C ILE A 4 -18.41 6.34 -12.65
N ARG A 5 -18.05 5.85 -13.84
CA ARG A 5 -18.17 4.44 -14.22
C ARG A 5 -16.84 3.74 -14.06
N ILE A 6 -16.82 2.72 -13.21
CA ILE A 6 -15.60 1.96 -12.88
C ILE A 6 -15.49 0.72 -13.77
N GLY A 7 -14.32 0.56 -14.38
CA GLY A 7 -13.85 -0.69 -14.95
C GLY A 7 -12.77 -1.32 -14.03
N LEU A 8 -12.96 -2.56 -13.60
CA LEU A 8 -12.00 -3.28 -12.75
C LEU A 8 -11.21 -4.31 -13.56
N ILE A 9 -9.91 -4.33 -13.39
CA ILE A 9 -9.04 -5.36 -13.94
C ILE A 9 -8.46 -6.18 -12.77
N GLY A 10 -8.91 -7.44 -12.63
CA GLY A 10 -8.50 -8.37 -11.59
C GLY A 10 -9.54 -8.55 -10.48
N GLY A 11 -10.34 -9.62 -10.57
CA GLY A 11 -11.37 -10.03 -9.59
C GLY A 11 -10.83 -10.82 -8.39
N GLY A 12 -9.55 -10.62 -8.04
CA GLY A 12 -8.93 -11.24 -6.88
C GLY A 12 -9.37 -10.64 -5.55
N TRP A 13 -8.61 -10.92 -4.48
CA TRP A 13 -8.93 -10.43 -3.14
C TRP A 13 -8.93 -8.89 -3.08
N MET A 14 -7.96 -8.21 -3.72
CA MET A 14 -7.92 -6.74 -3.74
C MET A 14 -9.07 -6.16 -4.56
N GLY A 15 -9.41 -6.73 -5.72
CA GLY A 15 -10.59 -6.29 -6.49
C GLY A 15 -11.87 -6.36 -5.67
N LYS A 16 -12.06 -7.42 -4.85
CA LYS A 16 -13.19 -7.49 -3.91
C LYS A 16 -13.14 -6.42 -2.83
N ALA A 17 -11.96 -6.18 -2.26
CA ALA A 17 -11.77 -5.16 -1.23
C ALA A 17 -12.09 -3.76 -1.76
N HIS A 18 -11.60 -3.41 -2.95
CA HIS A 18 -11.87 -2.13 -3.60
C HIS A 18 -13.35 -1.95 -3.91
N THR A 19 -13.97 -2.95 -4.55
CA THR A 19 -15.41 -2.89 -4.87
C THR A 19 -16.26 -2.75 -3.60
N THR A 20 -15.91 -3.50 -2.53
CA THR A 20 -16.60 -3.38 -1.24
C THR A 20 -16.41 -1.98 -0.63
N ALA A 21 -15.21 -1.40 -0.72
CA ALA A 21 -14.95 -0.04 -0.24
C ALA A 21 -15.77 0.99 -1.02
N PHE A 22 -15.84 0.86 -2.34
CA PHE A 22 -16.69 1.72 -3.18
C PHE A 22 -18.18 1.59 -2.82
N HIS A 23 -18.70 0.38 -2.60
CA HIS A 23 -20.09 0.18 -2.14
C HIS A 23 -20.35 0.88 -0.79
N ASN A 24 -19.39 0.81 0.13
CA ASN A 24 -19.51 1.43 1.45
C ASN A 24 -19.32 2.96 1.40
N ALA A 25 -18.70 3.50 0.36
CA ALA A 25 -18.48 4.95 0.21
C ALA A 25 -19.81 5.73 0.21
N LYS A 26 -20.92 5.11 -0.23
CA LYS A 26 -22.25 5.71 -0.18
C LYS A 26 -22.63 6.20 1.23
N MET A 27 -22.27 5.44 2.27
CA MET A 27 -22.57 5.80 3.65
C MET A 27 -21.85 7.10 4.10
N ILE A 28 -20.73 7.42 3.46
CA ILE A 28 -19.88 8.57 3.82
C ILE A 28 -20.15 9.76 2.89
N PHE A 29 -20.27 9.51 1.58
CA PHE A 29 -20.31 10.53 0.53
C PHE A 29 -21.70 10.74 -0.09
N GLY A 30 -22.73 10.01 0.39
CA GLY A 30 -24.11 10.13 -0.08
C GLY A 30 -24.33 9.46 -1.46
N ASP A 31 -25.15 10.07 -2.31
CA ASP A 31 -25.61 9.46 -3.56
C ASP A 31 -24.61 9.56 -4.73
N ASP A 32 -23.46 10.21 -4.55
CA ASP A 32 -22.39 10.28 -5.55
C ASP A 32 -21.63 8.94 -5.61
N MET A 33 -22.33 7.89 -6.05
CA MET A 33 -21.79 6.54 -6.11
C MET A 33 -21.21 6.23 -7.49
N PRO A 34 -20.07 5.52 -7.55
CA PRO A 34 -19.62 5.01 -8.82
C PRO A 34 -20.56 3.91 -9.34
N VAL A 35 -20.65 3.81 -10.66
CA VAL A 35 -21.32 2.72 -11.36
C VAL A 35 -20.29 1.63 -11.65
N PHE A 36 -20.57 0.40 -11.29
CA PHE A 36 -19.71 -0.75 -11.60
C PHE A 36 -20.01 -1.24 -13.02
N GLU A 37 -19.24 -0.70 -13.98
CA GLU A 37 -19.56 -0.87 -15.41
C GLU A 37 -19.07 -2.20 -15.97
N MET A 38 -17.78 -2.52 -15.78
CA MET A 38 -17.18 -3.72 -16.36
C MET A 38 -16.09 -4.28 -15.46
N VAL A 39 -15.98 -5.62 -15.38
CA VAL A 39 -14.85 -6.30 -14.74
C VAL A 39 -14.18 -7.25 -15.72
N SER A 40 -12.84 -7.31 -15.69
CA SER A 40 -12.09 -8.36 -16.37
C SER A 40 -11.34 -9.26 -15.38
N ASP A 41 -11.22 -10.53 -15.73
CA ASP A 41 -10.40 -11.52 -15.02
C ASP A 41 -9.76 -12.49 -16.04
N VAL A 42 -8.89 -13.38 -15.56
CA VAL A 42 -8.10 -14.32 -16.40
C VAL A 42 -8.96 -15.28 -17.26
N THR A 43 -10.21 -15.52 -16.89
CA THR A 43 -11.16 -16.30 -17.67
C THR A 43 -12.54 -15.62 -17.65
N GLU A 44 -13.33 -15.84 -18.70
CA GLU A 44 -14.69 -15.31 -18.79
C GLU A 44 -15.58 -15.81 -17.65
N GLU A 45 -15.44 -17.08 -17.25
CA GLU A 45 -16.18 -17.66 -16.12
C GLU A 45 -15.83 -16.96 -14.80
N ALA A 46 -14.56 -16.67 -14.54
CA ALA A 46 -14.12 -15.96 -13.33
C ALA A 46 -14.66 -14.51 -13.34
N ALA A 47 -14.58 -13.83 -14.46
CA ALA A 47 -15.08 -12.47 -14.62
C ALA A 47 -16.60 -12.41 -14.44
N GLN A 48 -17.36 -13.33 -15.05
CA GLN A 48 -18.80 -13.45 -14.89
C GLN A 48 -19.21 -13.66 -13.43
N LYS A 49 -18.59 -14.63 -12.77
CA LYS A 49 -18.87 -14.92 -11.36
C LYS A 49 -18.59 -13.72 -10.46
N PHE A 50 -17.51 -12.99 -10.72
CA PHE A 50 -17.19 -11.78 -9.98
C PHE A 50 -18.22 -10.67 -10.25
N ALA A 51 -18.61 -10.45 -11.52
CA ALA A 51 -19.61 -9.46 -11.89
C ALA A 51 -20.96 -9.72 -11.17
N GLU A 52 -21.42 -10.96 -11.20
CA GLU A 52 -22.65 -11.36 -10.50
C GLU A 52 -22.59 -11.15 -8.98
N GLN A 53 -21.44 -11.45 -8.35
CA GLN A 53 -21.24 -11.31 -6.90
C GLN A 53 -21.10 -9.86 -6.45
N MET A 54 -20.44 -9.03 -7.26
CA MET A 54 -20.03 -7.69 -6.87
C MET A 54 -20.83 -6.57 -7.53
N GLY A 55 -21.76 -6.91 -8.46
CA GLY A 55 -22.71 -5.97 -9.06
C GLY A 55 -22.16 -5.20 -10.27
N TYR A 56 -21.20 -5.76 -11.02
CA TYR A 56 -20.77 -5.20 -12.29
C TYR A 56 -21.79 -5.52 -13.38
N ALA A 57 -22.07 -4.52 -14.24
CA ALA A 57 -23.05 -4.65 -15.33
C ALA A 57 -22.56 -5.58 -16.46
N ARG A 58 -21.23 -5.59 -16.70
CA ARG A 58 -20.61 -6.37 -17.79
C ARG A 58 -19.32 -7.04 -17.29
N TYR A 59 -18.86 -8.04 -18.04
CA TYR A 59 -17.63 -8.77 -17.77
C TYR A 59 -16.93 -9.16 -19.07
N THR A 60 -15.63 -9.43 -18.99
CA THR A 60 -14.80 -9.87 -20.12
C THR A 60 -13.58 -10.65 -19.62
N ALA A 61 -12.99 -11.48 -20.47
CA ALA A 61 -11.69 -12.11 -20.22
C ALA A 61 -10.52 -11.27 -20.77
N ASP A 62 -10.80 -10.20 -21.54
CA ASP A 62 -9.78 -9.32 -22.12
C ASP A 62 -9.80 -7.95 -21.43
N TRP A 63 -8.76 -7.64 -20.68
CA TRP A 63 -8.64 -6.35 -20.01
C TRP A 63 -8.56 -5.15 -20.97
N HIS A 64 -8.20 -5.36 -22.25
CA HIS A 64 -8.20 -4.30 -23.23
C HIS A 64 -9.60 -3.75 -23.49
N ASP A 65 -10.63 -4.58 -23.36
CA ASP A 65 -12.02 -4.13 -23.46
C ASP A 65 -12.34 -3.10 -22.38
N VAL A 66 -11.81 -3.29 -21.16
CA VAL A 66 -12.05 -2.38 -20.04
C VAL A 66 -11.41 -1.01 -20.29
N VAL A 67 -10.14 -0.97 -20.73
CA VAL A 67 -9.42 0.31 -20.92
C VAL A 67 -9.91 1.08 -22.14
N SER A 68 -10.41 0.39 -23.17
CA SER A 68 -10.91 1.00 -24.41
C SER A 68 -12.40 1.37 -24.39
N ASP A 69 -13.17 0.88 -23.40
CA ASP A 69 -14.61 1.09 -23.36
C ASP A 69 -14.97 2.57 -23.12
N PRO A 70 -15.78 3.19 -23.99
CA PRO A 70 -16.17 4.60 -23.83
C PRO A 70 -17.05 4.86 -22.60
N ASN A 71 -17.68 3.83 -22.02
CA ASN A 71 -18.50 3.96 -20.83
C ASN A 71 -17.69 3.78 -19.53
N VAL A 72 -16.40 3.50 -19.59
CA VAL A 72 -15.52 3.44 -18.41
C VAL A 72 -14.82 4.78 -18.26
N ASP A 73 -14.95 5.41 -17.08
CA ASP A 73 -14.28 6.66 -16.73
C ASP A 73 -13.02 6.43 -15.91
N LEU A 74 -13.06 5.45 -14.98
CA LEU A 74 -11.99 5.09 -14.07
C LEU A 74 -11.67 3.60 -14.22
N VAL A 75 -10.39 3.30 -14.43
CA VAL A 75 -9.87 1.93 -14.44
C VAL A 75 -9.19 1.65 -13.10
N ASP A 76 -9.67 0.61 -12.41
CA ASP A 76 -9.11 0.07 -11.19
C ASP A 76 -8.29 -1.19 -11.52
N VAL A 77 -6.96 -1.13 -11.27
CA VAL A 77 -6.02 -2.21 -11.56
C VAL A 77 -5.64 -2.93 -10.27
N ALA A 78 -6.13 -4.16 -10.10
CA ALA A 78 -5.95 -5.00 -8.91
C ALA A 78 -5.36 -6.38 -9.24
N THR A 79 -4.39 -6.40 -10.13
CA THR A 79 -3.69 -7.58 -10.68
C THR A 79 -2.37 -7.89 -9.95
N PRO A 80 -1.61 -8.94 -10.33
CA PRO A 80 -0.22 -9.10 -9.90
C PRO A 80 0.68 -7.95 -10.36
N ASN A 81 1.69 -7.60 -9.56
CA ASN A 81 2.54 -6.42 -9.72
C ASN A 81 3.13 -6.23 -11.13
N CYS A 82 3.55 -7.32 -11.79
CA CYS A 82 4.15 -7.26 -13.13
C CYS A 82 3.22 -6.74 -14.23
N MET A 83 1.92 -6.76 -13.97
CA MET A 83 0.89 -6.33 -14.94
C MET A 83 0.49 -4.86 -14.76
N HIS A 84 0.77 -4.27 -13.59
CA HIS A 84 0.32 -2.92 -13.24
C HIS A 84 0.74 -1.87 -14.27
N TYR A 85 2.02 -1.86 -14.65
CA TYR A 85 2.56 -0.84 -15.57
C TYR A 85 1.85 -0.85 -16.92
N GLU A 86 1.70 -2.01 -17.55
CA GLU A 86 1.09 -2.14 -18.87
C GLU A 86 -0.39 -1.71 -18.84
N MET A 87 -1.14 -2.21 -17.85
CA MET A 87 -2.57 -1.93 -17.72
C MET A 87 -2.85 -0.47 -17.36
N ALA A 88 -2.10 0.08 -16.39
CA ALA A 88 -2.23 1.48 -16.01
C ALA A 88 -1.84 2.42 -17.17
N LYS A 89 -0.76 2.10 -17.90
CA LYS A 89 -0.34 2.86 -19.07
C LYS A 89 -1.40 2.89 -20.15
N ALA A 90 -1.95 1.72 -20.52
CA ALA A 90 -3.01 1.64 -21.52
C ALA A 90 -4.25 2.44 -21.10
N ALA A 91 -4.68 2.35 -19.84
CA ALA A 91 -5.79 3.15 -19.32
C ALA A 91 -5.52 4.67 -19.44
N LEU A 92 -4.32 5.12 -19.05
CA LEU A 92 -3.92 6.53 -19.18
C LEU A 92 -3.87 6.99 -20.65
N GLU A 93 -3.36 6.16 -21.56
CA GLU A 93 -3.31 6.44 -23.01
C GLU A 93 -4.72 6.63 -23.59
N HIS A 94 -5.71 5.89 -23.07
CA HIS A 94 -7.14 6.05 -23.42
C HIS A 94 -7.83 7.20 -22.66
N GLY A 95 -7.08 7.99 -21.89
CA GLY A 95 -7.61 9.15 -21.16
C GLY A 95 -8.49 8.79 -19.96
N LYS A 96 -8.34 7.57 -19.42
CA LYS A 96 -9.08 7.14 -18.24
C LYS A 96 -8.41 7.63 -16.95
N HIS A 97 -9.21 7.89 -15.91
CA HIS A 97 -8.70 7.96 -14.55
C HIS A 97 -8.16 6.59 -14.14
N VAL A 98 -7.17 6.56 -13.26
CA VAL A 98 -6.53 5.29 -12.85
C VAL A 98 -6.41 5.19 -11.35
N PHE A 99 -6.92 4.10 -10.80
CA PHE A 99 -6.59 3.61 -9.47
C PHE A 99 -5.81 2.30 -9.64
N CYS A 100 -4.55 2.26 -9.24
CA CYS A 100 -3.71 1.08 -9.41
C CYS A 100 -3.19 0.61 -8.07
N GLU A 101 -3.28 -0.70 -7.81
CA GLU A 101 -2.70 -1.29 -6.61
C GLU A 101 -1.18 -1.05 -6.51
N LYS A 102 -0.70 -1.09 -5.27
CA LYS A 102 0.73 -0.98 -4.97
C LYS A 102 1.46 -2.34 -5.17
N PRO A 103 2.75 -2.30 -5.50
CA PRO A 103 3.50 -1.15 -6.00
C PRO A 103 3.02 -0.74 -7.40
N LEU A 104 3.09 0.53 -7.73
CA LEU A 104 2.59 1.07 -9.01
C LEU A 104 3.24 0.38 -10.22
N SER A 105 4.48 -0.03 -10.09
CA SER A 105 5.24 -0.79 -11.10
C SER A 105 6.43 -1.50 -10.47
N LEU A 106 7.19 -2.25 -11.26
CA LEU A 106 8.40 -2.95 -10.81
C LEU A 106 9.67 -2.08 -10.83
N SER A 107 9.60 -0.85 -11.36
CA SER A 107 10.75 0.05 -11.40
C SER A 107 10.37 1.52 -11.21
N ALA A 108 11.31 2.31 -10.66
CA ALA A 108 11.13 3.75 -10.49
C ALA A 108 10.94 4.47 -11.84
N GLN A 109 11.59 3.99 -12.91
CA GLN A 109 11.41 4.54 -14.26
C GLN A 109 9.98 4.39 -14.75
N GLN A 110 9.43 3.17 -14.70
CA GLN A 110 8.04 2.90 -15.09
C GLN A 110 7.04 3.73 -14.28
N SER A 111 7.24 3.83 -12.95
CA SER A 111 6.38 4.65 -12.11
C SER A 111 6.44 6.14 -12.49
N ARG A 112 7.62 6.64 -12.86
CA ARG A 112 7.79 8.02 -13.35
C ARG A 112 7.06 8.24 -14.66
N GLU A 113 7.21 7.33 -15.62
CA GLU A 113 6.50 7.38 -16.90
C GLU A 113 4.97 7.43 -16.73
N LEU A 114 4.42 6.61 -15.83
CA LEU A 114 2.98 6.65 -15.53
C LEU A 114 2.55 7.99 -14.92
N ALA A 115 3.33 8.53 -13.98
CA ALA A 115 3.02 9.82 -13.35
C ALA A 115 3.06 10.98 -14.37
N ASP A 116 4.07 10.98 -15.24
CA ASP A 116 4.22 12.00 -16.27
C ASP A 116 3.11 11.89 -17.32
N LEU A 117 2.74 10.66 -17.74
CA LEU A 117 1.64 10.41 -18.67
C LEU A 117 0.29 10.85 -18.09
N ALA A 118 0.00 10.52 -16.82
CA ALA A 118 -1.23 10.96 -16.17
C ALA A 118 -1.34 12.49 -16.11
N LYS A 119 -0.23 13.18 -15.85
CA LYS A 119 -0.15 14.64 -15.88
C LYS A 119 -0.36 15.19 -17.28
N GLU A 120 0.24 14.59 -18.31
CA GLU A 120 0.07 14.98 -19.72
C GLU A 120 -1.39 14.83 -20.15
N LYS A 121 -2.03 13.73 -19.79
CA LYS A 121 -3.44 13.46 -20.11
C LYS A 121 -4.43 14.27 -19.27
N GLY A 122 -3.99 14.91 -18.20
CA GLY A 122 -4.84 15.69 -17.30
C GLY A 122 -5.87 14.85 -16.54
N VAL A 123 -5.56 13.57 -16.29
CA VAL A 123 -6.43 12.62 -15.59
C VAL A 123 -6.04 12.44 -14.13
N VAL A 124 -7.02 12.08 -13.29
CA VAL A 124 -6.77 11.73 -11.89
C VAL A 124 -6.15 10.35 -11.82
N ASN A 125 -5.13 10.20 -10.99
CA ASN A 125 -4.48 8.92 -10.73
C ASN A 125 -4.21 8.74 -9.23
N TYR A 126 -4.26 7.50 -8.78
CA TYR A 126 -3.98 7.11 -7.41
C TYR A 126 -3.32 5.74 -7.35
N CYS A 127 -2.30 5.60 -6.49
CA CYS A 127 -1.69 4.31 -6.18
C CYS A 127 -2.21 3.80 -4.83
N GLY A 128 -2.53 2.52 -4.72
CA GLY A 128 -3.21 1.87 -3.60
C GLY A 128 -2.50 1.88 -2.23
N PHE A 129 -1.78 2.94 -1.89
CA PHE A 129 -1.18 3.13 -0.57
C PHE A 129 -2.22 3.62 0.45
N SER A 130 -3.15 2.74 0.84
CA SER A 130 -4.28 3.06 1.72
C SER A 130 -3.88 3.66 3.08
N ASN A 131 -2.72 3.28 3.63
CA ASN A 131 -2.26 3.77 4.93
C ASN A 131 -2.03 5.28 4.97
N ILE A 132 -1.71 5.94 3.84
CA ILE A 132 -1.59 7.40 3.81
C ILE A 132 -2.93 8.12 4.04
N MET A 133 -4.05 7.45 3.77
CA MET A 133 -5.39 7.99 3.96
C MET A 133 -5.99 7.68 5.34
N ASN A 134 -5.31 6.87 6.15
CA ASN A 134 -5.76 6.57 7.50
C ASN A 134 -5.79 7.86 8.35
N PRO A 135 -6.93 8.19 9.01
CA PRO A 135 -7.06 9.42 9.79
C PRO A 135 -5.99 9.60 10.88
N ALA A 136 -5.55 8.52 11.53
CA ALA A 136 -4.47 8.58 12.51
C ALA A 136 -3.15 9.00 11.87
N ASN A 137 -2.80 8.46 10.69
CA ASN A 137 -1.59 8.85 9.95
C ASN A 137 -1.68 10.30 9.44
N GLN A 138 -2.85 10.75 9.02
CA GLN A 138 -3.09 12.15 8.65
C GLN A 138 -2.93 13.09 9.86
N TYR A 139 -3.44 12.68 11.03
CA TYR A 139 -3.25 13.44 12.27
C TYR A 139 -1.76 13.54 12.65
N VAL A 140 -1.00 12.45 12.55
CA VAL A 140 0.45 12.47 12.78
C VAL A 140 1.17 13.40 11.80
N ALA A 141 0.79 13.35 10.51
CA ALA A 141 1.35 14.26 9.49
C ALA A 141 1.08 15.73 9.86
N GLU A 142 -0.11 16.04 10.35
CA GLU A 142 -0.46 17.41 10.79
C GLU A 142 0.33 17.83 12.04
N LEU A 143 0.56 16.93 13.00
CA LEU A 143 1.41 17.21 14.18
C LEU A 143 2.84 17.57 13.77
N VAL A 144 3.42 16.85 12.82
CA VAL A 144 4.76 17.14 12.30
C VAL A 144 4.77 18.46 11.51
N LYS A 145 3.83 18.63 10.59
CA LYS A 145 3.72 19.82 9.74
C LYS A 145 3.47 21.11 10.54
N SER A 146 2.67 21.05 11.59
CA SER A 146 2.42 22.19 12.47
C SER A 146 3.59 22.53 13.42
N GLY A 147 4.67 21.73 13.41
CA GLY A 147 5.84 21.95 14.24
C GLY A 147 5.66 21.57 15.72
N LYS A 148 4.54 20.95 16.11
CA LYS A 148 4.28 20.56 17.50
C LYS A 148 5.29 19.58 18.09
N LEU A 149 5.93 18.78 17.22
CA LEU A 149 7.01 17.87 17.65
C LEU A 149 8.40 18.53 17.64
N GLY A 150 8.50 19.79 17.19
CA GLY A 150 9.77 20.47 16.99
C GLY A 150 10.55 19.92 15.80
N LYS A 151 11.90 19.98 15.87
CA LYS A 151 12.77 19.38 14.86
C LYS A 151 12.71 17.86 14.99
N ILE A 152 12.35 17.16 13.92
CA ILE A 152 12.37 15.70 13.92
C ILE A 152 13.81 15.20 13.93
N MET A 153 14.10 14.27 14.83
CA MET A 153 15.43 13.70 15.06
C MET A 153 15.52 12.28 14.52
N ARG A 154 14.51 11.46 14.84
CA ARG A 154 14.53 10.02 14.52
C ARG A 154 13.14 9.50 14.20
N VAL A 155 13.09 8.50 13.31
CA VAL A 155 11.95 7.60 13.13
C VAL A 155 12.40 6.15 13.31
N HIS A 156 11.62 5.36 14.04
CA HIS A 156 11.71 3.91 14.09
C HIS A 156 10.43 3.31 13.54
N ALA A 157 10.53 2.35 12.61
CA ALA A 157 9.33 1.80 11.97
C ALA A 157 9.50 0.32 11.59
N THR A 158 8.43 -0.45 11.74
CA THR A 158 8.38 -1.84 11.29
C THR A 158 7.03 -2.20 10.73
N TYR A 159 7.02 -3.09 9.72
CA TYR A 159 5.79 -3.70 9.24
C TYR A 159 5.98 -5.21 9.11
N ASP A 160 5.38 -5.95 10.04
CA ASP A 160 5.60 -7.37 10.22
C ASP A 160 4.29 -8.16 10.09
N GLN A 161 4.36 -9.26 9.34
CA GLN A 161 3.29 -10.26 9.19
C GLN A 161 3.88 -11.67 9.21
N ASP A 162 3.09 -12.68 9.58
CA ASP A 162 3.47 -14.09 9.52
C ASP A 162 2.80 -14.86 8.37
N MET A 163 2.22 -14.14 7.42
CA MET A 163 1.39 -14.69 6.35
C MET A 163 2.10 -15.74 5.47
N LEU A 164 3.42 -15.69 5.39
CA LEU A 164 4.24 -16.61 4.61
C LEU A 164 5.17 -17.48 5.48
N LEU A 165 4.92 -17.55 6.79
CA LEU A 165 5.75 -18.30 7.74
C LEU A 165 5.73 -19.81 7.51
N ASP A 166 4.58 -20.39 7.13
CA ASP A 166 4.49 -21.81 6.87
C ASP A 166 5.21 -22.18 5.56
N PRO A 167 6.29 -23.01 5.60
CA PRO A 167 7.02 -23.41 4.40
C PRO A 167 6.20 -24.31 3.45
N LYS A 168 5.04 -24.83 3.89
CA LYS A 168 4.13 -25.63 3.05
C LYS A 168 3.23 -24.77 2.15
N ILE A 169 3.18 -23.47 2.37
CA ILE A 169 2.48 -22.54 1.47
C ILE A 169 3.12 -22.62 0.08
N PRO A 170 2.33 -22.86 -0.97
CA PRO A 170 2.88 -23.02 -2.31
C PRO A 170 3.60 -21.78 -2.83
N LEU A 171 4.55 -22.03 -3.73
CA LEU A 171 5.20 -20.98 -4.51
C LEU A 171 4.14 -20.20 -5.28
N ALA A 172 4.16 -18.88 -5.14
CA ALA A 172 3.24 -17.96 -5.80
C ALA A 172 4.03 -16.83 -6.48
N TRP A 173 3.36 -16.03 -7.28
CA TRP A 173 3.98 -14.90 -7.99
C TRP A 173 4.77 -13.96 -7.06
N ARG A 174 4.34 -13.81 -5.79
CA ARG A 174 5.02 -13.00 -4.77
C ARG A 174 6.44 -13.49 -4.42
N HIS A 175 6.75 -14.74 -4.72
CA HIS A 175 8.07 -15.33 -4.45
C HIS A 175 9.03 -15.20 -5.63
N ILE A 176 8.53 -14.81 -6.81
CA ILE A 176 9.27 -14.73 -8.07
C ILE A 176 9.62 -13.27 -8.36
N ASN A 177 10.91 -12.95 -8.44
CA ASN A 177 11.38 -11.58 -8.58
C ASN A 177 10.83 -10.88 -9.84
N LYS A 178 10.85 -11.59 -10.99
CA LYS A 178 10.31 -11.08 -12.26
C LYS A 178 8.82 -10.68 -12.17
N LEU A 179 8.05 -11.31 -11.28
CA LEU A 179 6.60 -11.08 -11.16
C LEU A 179 6.25 -10.06 -10.07
N ALA A 180 6.98 -10.06 -8.97
CA ALA A 180 6.68 -9.22 -7.82
C ALA A 180 7.64 -8.04 -7.64
N GLY A 181 8.87 -8.11 -8.17
CA GLY A 181 9.92 -7.11 -8.04
C GLY A 181 10.73 -7.20 -6.75
N SER A 182 10.09 -7.53 -5.63
CA SER A 182 10.70 -7.71 -4.30
C SER A 182 9.76 -8.48 -3.38
N GLY A 183 10.23 -8.82 -2.19
CA GLY A 183 9.46 -9.53 -1.16
C GLY A 183 8.88 -8.59 -0.10
N ALA A 184 9.32 -8.73 1.16
CA ALA A 184 8.87 -7.90 2.27
C ALA A 184 9.08 -6.40 2.01
N LEU A 185 10.13 -6.02 1.27
CA LEU A 185 10.38 -4.64 0.87
C LEU A 185 9.19 -4.04 0.10
N GLY A 186 8.78 -4.68 -0.99
CA GLY A 186 7.72 -4.13 -1.88
C GLY A 186 6.32 -4.44 -1.39
N ASP A 187 6.10 -5.58 -0.74
CA ASP A 187 4.77 -5.99 -0.30
C ASP A 187 4.32 -5.27 0.97
N LEU A 188 5.18 -5.15 1.96
CA LEU A 188 4.90 -4.57 3.26
C LEU A 188 5.59 -3.22 3.47
N CYS A 189 6.91 -3.18 3.33
CA CYS A 189 7.68 -2.00 3.69
C CYS A 189 7.36 -0.77 2.82
N SER A 190 6.90 -0.96 1.59
CA SER A 190 6.44 0.12 0.72
C SER A 190 5.34 0.98 1.36
N HIS A 191 4.47 0.39 2.19
CA HIS A 191 3.47 1.13 2.98
C HIS A 191 4.12 2.01 4.06
N LEU A 192 5.14 1.50 4.78
CA LEU A 192 5.90 2.32 5.74
C LEU A 192 6.59 3.49 5.03
N LEU A 193 7.22 3.20 3.88
CA LEU A 193 7.92 4.21 3.09
C LEU A 193 6.96 5.30 2.63
N SER A 194 5.76 4.93 2.15
CA SER A 194 4.77 5.91 1.69
C SER A 194 4.29 6.82 2.82
N VAL A 195 3.99 6.27 4.01
CA VAL A 195 3.60 7.05 5.19
C VAL A 195 4.76 7.90 5.69
N SER A 196 5.97 7.36 5.77
CA SER A 196 7.11 8.10 6.26
C SER A 196 7.51 9.26 5.33
N GLN A 197 7.41 9.08 4.01
CA GLN A 197 7.63 10.17 3.05
C GLN A 197 6.55 11.24 3.11
N MET A 198 5.29 10.87 3.31
CA MET A 198 4.20 11.82 3.53
C MET A 198 4.45 12.70 4.77
N ILE A 199 4.98 12.11 5.85
CA ILE A 199 5.19 12.79 7.13
C ILE A 199 6.51 13.56 7.17
N LEU A 200 7.62 12.96 6.69
CA LEU A 200 8.99 13.44 6.89
C LEU A 200 9.66 13.98 5.61
N GLY A 201 9.05 13.73 4.44
CA GLY A 201 9.59 14.13 3.15
C GLY A 201 10.62 13.15 2.59
N ASP A 202 11.47 13.65 1.68
CA ASP A 202 12.39 12.85 0.89
C ASP A 202 13.53 12.24 1.70
N MET A 203 13.90 11.02 1.33
CA MET A 203 15.11 10.34 1.78
C MET A 203 16.32 10.78 0.96
N GLU A 204 17.45 11.00 1.64
CA GLU A 204 18.73 11.37 1.02
C GLU A 204 19.62 10.15 0.77
N ALA A 205 19.66 9.22 1.72
CA ALA A 205 20.49 8.02 1.67
C ALA A 205 19.85 6.83 2.38
N VAL A 206 20.18 5.63 1.92
CA VAL A 206 19.73 4.37 2.51
C VAL A 206 20.85 3.33 2.50
N THR A 207 20.91 2.51 3.56
CA THR A 207 21.75 1.31 3.63
C THR A 207 20.89 0.16 4.15
N ALA A 208 20.85 -0.96 3.42
CA ALA A 208 19.94 -2.07 3.69
C ALA A 208 20.65 -3.42 3.72
N VAL A 209 20.05 -4.36 4.47
CA VAL A 209 20.33 -5.79 4.42
C VAL A 209 19.03 -6.54 4.30
N GLN A 210 19.03 -7.65 3.54
CA GLN A 210 17.85 -8.49 3.34
C GLN A 210 18.20 -9.98 3.42
N SER A 211 17.18 -10.81 3.67
CA SER A 211 17.35 -12.25 3.77
C SER A 211 16.14 -13.00 3.19
N ILE A 212 16.40 -14.14 2.56
CA ILE A 212 15.41 -15.15 2.20
C ILE A 212 15.49 -16.24 3.27
N VAL A 213 14.46 -16.33 4.12
CA VAL A 213 14.42 -17.27 5.26
C VAL A 213 13.94 -18.65 4.82
N ILE A 214 12.98 -18.67 3.87
CA ILE A 214 12.41 -19.91 3.31
C ILE A 214 12.79 -19.97 1.82
N PRO A 215 13.94 -20.59 1.47
CA PRO A 215 14.51 -20.50 0.13
C PRO A 215 13.77 -21.33 -0.92
N GLU A 216 12.95 -22.30 -0.49
CA GLU A 216 12.22 -23.20 -1.38
C GLU A 216 10.80 -23.43 -0.87
N ARG A 217 9.86 -23.56 -1.79
CA ARG A 217 8.45 -23.86 -1.49
C ARG A 217 7.88 -24.88 -2.47
N PRO A 218 6.85 -25.68 -2.07
CA PRO A 218 6.16 -26.57 -3.01
C PRO A 218 5.60 -25.75 -4.20
N VAL A 219 5.76 -26.26 -5.43
CA VAL A 219 5.21 -25.59 -6.63
C VAL A 219 3.67 -25.54 -6.62
N LYS A 220 3.03 -26.46 -5.90
CA LYS A 220 1.58 -26.49 -5.62
C LYS A 220 1.30 -27.18 -4.29
N ALA A 221 0.13 -26.96 -3.72
CA ALA A 221 -0.26 -27.55 -2.45
C ALA A 221 -0.14 -29.09 -2.49
N GLY A 222 0.61 -29.66 -1.51
CA GLY A 222 0.84 -31.09 -1.38
C GLY A 222 1.84 -31.70 -2.37
N SER A 223 2.51 -30.88 -3.20
CA SER A 223 3.57 -31.34 -4.10
C SER A 223 4.86 -31.63 -3.34
N SER A 224 5.60 -32.68 -3.79
CA SER A 224 6.99 -32.90 -3.40
C SER A 224 7.99 -32.11 -4.28
N GLU A 225 7.52 -31.60 -5.41
CA GLU A 225 8.32 -30.72 -6.26
C GLU A 225 8.45 -29.34 -5.62
N MET A 226 9.69 -28.88 -5.46
CA MET A 226 10.02 -27.60 -4.83
C MET A 226 10.47 -26.60 -5.89
N GLY A 227 10.12 -25.34 -5.68
CA GLY A 227 10.57 -24.22 -6.48
C GLY A 227 11.27 -23.17 -5.62
N THR A 228 12.18 -22.43 -6.21
CA THR A 228 13.04 -21.46 -5.53
C THR A 228 12.28 -20.15 -5.22
N VAL A 229 12.47 -19.64 -4.01
CA VAL A 229 12.04 -18.29 -3.60
C VAL A 229 13.16 -17.31 -3.94
N GLU A 230 12.82 -16.26 -4.71
CA GLU A 230 13.78 -15.28 -5.22
C GLU A 230 13.73 -13.94 -4.45
N ASN A 231 12.63 -13.68 -3.74
CA ASN A 231 12.36 -12.43 -3.06
C ASN A 231 12.62 -12.51 -1.56
N ASP A 232 13.01 -11.39 -0.97
CA ASP A 232 13.27 -11.22 0.45
C ASP A 232 12.07 -11.57 1.33
N ASP A 233 12.31 -12.31 2.43
CA ASP A 233 11.33 -12.55 3.49
C ASP A 233 11.47 -11.50 4.61
N VAL A 234 12.68 -10.99 4.80
CA VAL A 234 13.02 -10.01 5.84
C VAL A 234 13.95 -8.94 5.25
N ILE A 235 13.68 -7.69 5.58
CA ILE A 235 14.56 -6.57 5.25
C ILE A 235 14.70 -5.64 6.45
N SER A 236 15.90 -5.08 6.64
CA SER A 236 16.17 -3.99 7.58
C SER A 236 17.05 -2.94 6.91
N PHE A 237 16.80 -1.66 7.18
CA PHE A 237 17.60 -0.59 6.59
C PHE A 237 17.63 0.67 7.45
N LEU A 238 18.68 1.45 7.27
CA LEU A 238 18.87 2.78 7.85
C LEU A 238 18.66 3.82 6.77
N VAL A 239 18.04 4.93 7.16
CA VAL A 239 17.71 6.06 6.27
C VAL A 239 18.24 7.35 6.85
N LYS A 240 18.70 8.23 5.96
CA LYS A 240 18.91 9.66 6.25
C LYS A 240 17.92 10.47 5.41
N TYR A 241 17.16 11.33 6.04
CA TYR A 241 16.22 12.23 5.38
C TYR A 241 16.89 13.57 5.00
N LYS A 242 16.38 14.23 3.97
CA LYS A 242 16.86 15.57 3.56
C LYS A 242 16.70 16.62 4.66
N ASN A 243 15.73 16.48 5.56
CA ASN A 243 15.55 17.36 6.72
C ASN A 243 16.53 17.11 7.87
N GLY A 244 17.44 16.12 7.72
CA GLY A 244 18.47 15.73 8.68
C GLY A 244 18.05 14.70 9.70
N ALA A 245 16.79 14.25 9.73
CA ALA A 245 16.37 13.14 10.56
C ALA A 245 17.01 11.82 10.09
N ILE A 246 17.17 10.87 11.01
CA ILE A 246 17.58 9.50 10.69
C ILE A 246 16.45 8.53 10.96
N GLY A 247 16.42 7.39 10.25
CA GLY A 247 15.41 6.36 10.44
C GLY A 247 16.01 4.96 10.44
N ASP A 248 15.40 4.08 11.20
CA ASP A 248 15.62 2.65 11.15
C ASP A 248 14.29 1.94 10.84
N PHE A 249 14.32 1.13 9.79
CA PHE A 249 13.15 0.44 9.25
C PHE A 249 13.39 -1.04 9.17
N SER A 250 12.34 -1.82 9.40
CA SER A 250 12.35 -3.25 9.14
C SER A 250 11.02 -3.74 8.60
N SER A 251 11.04 -4.88 7.94
CA SER A 251 9.83 -5.57 7.53
C SER A 251 10.06 -7.06 7.39
N SER A 252 9.09 -7.86 7.79
CA SER A 252 9.12 -9.30 7.68
C SER A 252 7.75 -9.84 7.31
N ARG A 253 7.69 -10.76 6.33
CA ARG A 253 6.49 -11.52 5.98
C ARG A 253 6.44 -12.91 6.62
N VAL A 254 7.43 -13.19 7.51
CA VAL A 254 7.59 -14.44 8.27
C VAL A 254 7.76 -14.19 9.77
N ALA A 255 7.30 -13.07 10.27
CA ALA A 255 7.42 -12.67 11.68
C ALA A 255 6.42 -13.42 12.56
N THR A 256 6.87 -14.49 13.20
CA THR A 256 6.04 -15.38 14.02
C THR A 256 5.16 -14.63 15.00
N GLY A 257 3.83 -14.79 14.87
CA GLY A 257 2.82 -14.21 15.76
C GLY A 257 2.34 -12.81 15.39
N ARG A 258 3.02 -12.11 14.46
CA ARG A 258 2.57 -10.81 13.96
C ARG A 258 1.56 -10.99 12.81
N LYS A 259 0.38 -10.37 12.94
CA LYS A 259 -0.69 -10.50 11.93
C LYS A 259 -0.76 -9.29 10.98
N ASN A 260 -0.62 -8.09 11.54
CA ASN A 260 -0.62 -6.86 10.76
C ASN A 260 0.07 -5.73 11.55
N TYR A 261 1.27 -5.96 12.02
CA TYR A 261 2.02 -5.06 12.89
C TYR A 261 2.73 -3.98 12.09
N PHE A 262 1.96 -2.97 11.69
CA PHE A 262 2.48 -1.73 11.11
C PHE A 262 2.65 -0.73 12.25
N TYR A 263 3.89 -0.44 12.60
CA TYR A 263 4.25 0.39 13.74
C TYR A 263 5.26 1.44 13.33
N TYR A 264 5.14 2.64 13.91
CA TYR A 264 6.21 3.62 13.89
C TYR A 264 6.21 4.51 15.13
N GLU A 265 7.41 5.01 15.46
CA GLU A 265 7.65 6.04 16.45
C GLU A 265 8.45 7.17 15.80
N ILE A 266 7.98 8.42 15.95
CA ILE A 266 8.65 9.63 15.44
C ILE A 266 9.01 10.51 16.61
N GLN A 267 10.31 10.78 16.79
CA GLN A 267 10.88 11.56 17.87
C GLN A 267 11.31 12.93 17.37
N GLY A 268 10.75 13.98 17.97
CA GLY A 268 11.14 15.37 17.78
C GLY A 268 11.73 16.00 19.06
N THR A 269 12.24 17.22 18.95
CA THR A 269 12.82 17.95 20.07
C THR A 269 11.78 18.40 21.11
N GLU A 270 10.54 18.52 20.71
CA GLU A 270 9.42 19.01 21.55
C GLU A 270 8.34 17.95 21.78
N GLY A 271 8.41 16.80 21.14
CA GLY A 271 7.44 15.74 21.34
C GLY A 271 7.76 14.46 20.58
N THR A 272 7.05 13.40 20.92
CA THR A 272 7.13 12.09 20.28
C THR A 272 5.73 11.58 19.98
N VAL A 273 5.59 10.89 18.87
CA VAL A 273 4.35 10.22 18.48
C VAL A 273 4.61 8.77 18.15
N VAL A 274 3.68 7.90 18.59
CA VAL A 274 3.69 6.45 18.30
C VAL A 274 2.37 6.06 17.67
N TYR A 275 2.45 5.28 16.59
CA TYR A 275 1.29 4.68 15.94
C TYR A 275 1.47 3.17 15.80
N ASP A 276 0.41 2.43 16.07
CA ASP A 276 0.31 0.97 15.92
C ASP A 276 -1.02 0.62 15.22
N LEU A 277 -0.93 0.02 14.03
CA LEU A 277 -2.12 -0.36 13.24
C LEU A 277 -2.98 -1.42 13.95
N GLU A 278 -2.41 -2.24 14.84
CA GLU A 278 -3.21 -3.19 15.65
C GLU A 278 -4.12 -2.44 16.65
N ARG A 279 -3.93 -1.11 16.79
CA ARG A 279 -4.77 -0.15 17.51
C ARG A 279 -5.11 1.05 16.61
N MET A 280 -5.65 0.76 15.43
CA MET A 280 -5.74 1.66 14.27
C MET A 280 -6.40 3.02 14.52
N CYS A 281 -7.22 3.17 15.56
CA CYS A 281 -7.92 4.42 15.91
C CYS A 281 -7.21 5.20 17.02
N GLU A 282 -6.02 4.80 17.45
CA GLU A 282 -5.29 5.39 18.57
C GLU A 282 -3.93 5.91 18.11
N VAL A 283 -3.51 7.04 18.66
CA VAL A 283 -2.16 7.57 18.53
C VAL A 283 -1.65 7.89 19.94
N GLN A 284 -0.45 7.45 20.29
CA GLN A 284 0.18 7.86 21.53
C GLN A 284 1.04 9.10 21.27
N VAL A 285 0.86 10.14 22.08
CA VAL A 285 1.61 11.38 21.96
C VAL A 285 2.23 11.77 23.29
N TYR A 286 3.43 12.33 23.22
CA TYR A 286 4.08 13.04 24.31
C TYR A 286 4.46 14.44 23.82
N PHE A 287 4.12 15.48 24.57
CA PHE A 287 4.60 16.82 24.32
C PHE A 287 5.36 17.33 25.55
N LYS A 288 6.57 17.83 25.32
CA LYS A 288 7.41 18.40 26.36
C LYS A 288 6.73 19.57 27.08
N SER A 289 5.88 20.33 26.38
CA SER A 289 5.07 21.41 26.96
C SER A 289 4.05 20.94 28.00
N ASP A 290 3.71 19.64 28.01
CA ASP A 290 2.76 19.07 28.97
C ASP A 290 3.46 18.61 30.26
N ALA A 291 4.80 18.59 30.28
CA ALA A 291 5.58 18.25 31.46
C ALA A 291 5.65 19.46 32.41
N ASP A 292 5.23 19.26 33.66
CA ASP A 292 5.41 20.26 34.74
C ASP A 292 6.71 19.94 35.46
N VAL A 293 7.81 20.43 34.88
CA VAL A 293 9.17 20.14 35.36
C VAL A 293 9.42 20.73 36.77
N ASP A 294 8.78 21.85 37.08
CA ASP A 294 8.96 22.55 38.38
C ASP A 294 8.31 21.78 39.52
N ASN A 295 7.26 21.01 39.25
CA ASN A 295 6.56 20.18 40.21
C ASN A 295 6.95 18.68 40.12
N GLY A 296 7.95 18.33 39.31
CA GLY A 296 8.38 16.94 39.11
C GLY A 296 7.31 16.04 38.50
N ARG A 297 6.34 16.62 37.78
CA ARG A 297 5.27 15.88 37.10
C ARG A 297 5.62 15.75 35.63
N ASP A 298 5.95 14.53 35.24
CA ASP A 298 6.01 14.11 33.85
C ASP A 298 4.73 13.30 33.54
N CYS A 299 3.96 13.74 32.55
CA CYS A 299 2.70 13.08 32.19
C CYS A 299 2.92 11.80 31.37
N GLY A 300 4.12 11.57 30.86
CA GLY A 300 4.40 10.45 29.93
C GLY A 300 3.59 10.52 28.64
N PHE A 301 3.49 9.39 27.95
CA PHE A 301 2.64 9.28 26.77
C PHE A 301 1.15 9.26 27.15
N ARG A 302 0.35 9.93 26.34
CA ARG A 302 -1.12 9.84 26.38
C ARG A 302 -1.66 9.31 25.07
N THR A 303 -2.77 8.59 25.14
CA THR A 303 -3.51 8.11 23.95
C THR A 303 -4.54 9.16 23.53
N VAL A 304 -4.60 9.44 22.25
CA VAL A 304 -5.55 10.34 21.59
C VAL A 304 -6.24 9.63 20.45
#